data_89c7a372cc564df18e63a77f935191d4
#
_entry.id   89c7a372cc564df18e63a77f935191d4
#
_cell.length_a   1.000
_cell.length_b   1.000
_cell.length_c   1.000
_cell.angle_alpha   90.00
_cell.angle_beta   90.00
_cell.angle_gamma   90.00
#
_symmetry.space_group_name_H-M   'P 1'
#
loop_
_entity.id
_entity.type
_entity.pdbx_description
1 polymer ?
#
loop_
_entity_poly.entity_id
_entity_poly.type
_entity_poly.pdbx_seq_one_letter_code
_entity_poly.pdbx_strand_id
1 'polypeptide(L)'
;MLNNKRLFTSESVTEGHPDKIADQVSDAILDAILKDDPNARVACETTVTTGMALIAGEISTTTYVDIPKVVRETIKEIGYTRAKYGYDYETMAILTAIDEQSPDIAQGVDKALEYRDKDSEEEIEATGAGDQGLMFGYATNETETYMPLAIYLSHQLAKRLLDVRKDGTLNYLRPDGKVQVTVEYDENDNPVRIDTIVVSTQHAEDVTLEQIQEDIKAHVIYPTVPENLINEQTKFYINPTGRFVIGGPQGDAGLTGRKIIVDTYGGYARHGGGCFSGKDPTKVDRSAAYAARYVAKNIVAAGLADQCEVQLAYAIGVAEPVSIAIDTFGTGKVSEGQLVEAVRKHFDLRPAGIIKMLDLKQPIYKQTAAYGHFGRTDVLFPWEKLDKVEELKDAVK
;
A
#
# COMPACT_ATOMS: atom_id res chain seq x y z
N MET A 1 -30.79 -20.84 -17.46
CA MET A 1 -29.85 -21.01 -16.35
C MET A 1 -29.21 -19.64 -16.10
N LEU A 2 -29.43 -19.05 -14.95
CA LEU A 2 -28.71 -17.84 -14.55
C LEU A 2 -27.23 -18.25 -14.48
N ASN A 3 -26.38 -17.70 -15.35
CA ASN A 3 -24.94 -17.89 -15.26
C ASN A 3 -24.50 -17.34 -13.89
N ASN A 4 -24.03 -18.22 -13.00
CA ASN A 4 -23.48 -17.86 -11.69
C ASN A 4 -22.06 -17.21 -11.84
N LYS A 5 -21.98 -16.18 -12.69
CA LYS A 5 -20.74 -15.43 -12.92
C LYS A 5 -20.66 -14.29 -11.93
N ARG A 6 -19.57 -14.23 -11.19
CA ARG A 6 -19.27 -13.12 -10.27
C ARG A 6 -18.35 -12.13 -10.98
N LEU A 7 -18.65 -10.83 -10.89
CA LEU A 7 -17.76 -9.76 -11.29
C LEU A 7 -17.17 -9.12 -10.04
N PHE A 8 -15.87 -8.88 -10.05
CA PHE A 8 -15.17 -8.16 -8.99
C PHE A 8 -14.28 -7.07 -9.58
N THR A 9 -14.30 -5.90 -8.96
CA THR A 9 -13.62 -4.71 -9.45
C THR A 9 -12.65 -4.17 -8.41
N SER A 10 -11.43 -3.85 -8.86
CA SER A 10 -10.47 -3.07 -8.08
C SER A 10 -9.98 -1.88 -8.89
N GLU A 11 -9.47 -0.87 -8.19
CA GLU A 11 -8.87 0.31 -8.81
C GLU A 11 -7.46 0.56 -8.29
N SER A 12 -6.68 1.29 -9.06
CA SER A 12 -5.40 1.86 -8.68
C SER A 12 -5.23 3.25 -9.27
N VAL A 13 -4.30 4.00 -8.73
CA VAL A 13 -3.98 5.35 -9.18
C VAL A 13 -2.49 5.50 -9.44
N THR A 14 -2.12 6.45 -10.30
CA THR A 14 -0.72 6.77 -10.57
C THR A 14 -0.08 7.55 -9.43
N GLU A 15 1.24 7.64 -9.43
CA GLU A 15 2.02 8.41 -8.45
C GLU A 15 1.65 9.91 -8.42
N GLY A 16 1.09 10.44 -9.51
CA GLY A 16 0.67 11.84 -9.61
C GLY A 16 -0.75 12.14 -9.16
N HIS A 17 -1.50 11.12 -8.71
CA HIS A 17 -2.80 11.35 -8.08
C HIS A 17 -2.62 12.12 -6.75
N PRO A 18 -3.47 13.13 -6.43
CA PRO A 18 -3.26 14.00 -5.26
C PRO A 18 -3.07 13.25 -3.94
N ASP A 19 -3.87 12.24 -3.64
CA ASP A 19 -3.71 11.45 -2.41
C ASP A 19 -2.38 10.66 -2.42
N LYS A 20 -1.93 10.16 -3.58
CA LYS A 20 -0.65 9.44 -3.67
C LYS A 20 0.56 10.37 -3.65
N ILE A 21 0.43 11.61 -4.09
CA ILE A 21 1.43 12.64 -3.85
C ILE A 21 1.61 12.84 -2.33
N ALA A 22 0.50 12.99 -1.60
CA ALA A 22 0.53 13.17 -0.15
C ALA A 22 1.20 11.98 0.55
N ASP A 23 0.87 10.74 0.18
CA ASP A 23 1.48 9.54 0.71
C ASP A 23 3.00 9.49 0.45
N GLN A 24 3.42 9.78 -0.79
CA GLN A 24 4.83 9.78 -1.17
C GLN A 24 5.64 10.86 -0.45
N VAL A 25 5.07 12.04 -0.24
CA VAL A 25 5.71 13.13 0.51
C VAL A 25 5.89 12.71 1.98
N SER A 26 4.84 12.19 2.61
CA SER A 26 4.89 11.74 4.00
C SER A 26 5.92 10.63 4.21
N ASP A 27 5.97 9.65 3.33
CA ASP A 27 6.96 8.55 3.40
C ASP A 27 8.38 9.00 3.00
N ALA A 28 8.54 9.98 2.12
CA ALA A 28 9.85 10.55 1.82
C ALA A 28 10.45 11.30 3.02
N ILE A 29 9.62 11.99 3.80
CA ILE A 29 10.04 12.63 5.05
C ILE A 29 10.42 11.57 6.09
N LEU A 30 9.60 10.52 6.24
CA LEU A 30 9.89 9.39 7.11
C LEU A 30 11.24 8.75 6.77
N ASP A 31 11.48 8.41 5.50
CA ASP A 31 12.74 7.80 5.06
C ASP A 31 13.95 8.70 5.30
N ALA A 32 13.79 10.01 5.06
CA ALA A 32 14.86 10.98 5.32
C ALA A 32 15.23 11.05 6.82
N ILE A 33 14.27 10.86 7.72
CA ILE A 33 14.50 10.83 9.15
C ILE A 33 15.14 9.50 9.57
N LEU A 34 14.55 8.35 9.15
CA LEU A 34 15.01 7.02 9.54
C LEU A 34 16.43 6.71 9.07
N LYS A 35 16.87 7.32 7.99
CA LYS A 35 18.25 7.19 7.48
C LYS A 35 19.31 7.56 8.51
N ASP A 36 19.04 8.60 9.31
CA ASP A 36 20.00 9.14 10.29
C ASP A 36 19.55 8.87 11.74
N ASP A 37 18.27 8.60 11.96
CA ASP A 37 17.69 8.26 13.26
C ASP A 37 16.69 7.08 13.13
N PRO A 38 17.13 5.83 13.15
CA PRO A 38 16.27 4.64 13.02
C PRO A 38 15.26 4.45 14.17
N ASN A 39 15.42 5.21 15.27
CA ASN A 39 14.55 5.14 16.43
C ASN A 39 13.56 6.31 16.53
N ALA A 40 13.54 7.19 15.53
CA ALA A 40 12.63 8.31 15.49
C ALA A 40 11.16 7.88 15.60
N ARG A 41 10.35 8.73 16.22
CA ARG A 41 8.89 8.59 16.25
C ARG A 41 8.29 9.57 15.25
N VAL A 42 7.58 9.05 14.26
CA VAL A 42 7.05 9.84 13.16
C VAL A 42 5.60 9.49 12.91
N ALA A 43 4.76 10.52 12.95
CA ALA A 43 3.40 10.53 12.44
C ALA A 43 3.28 11.77 11.56
N CYS A 44 3.51 11.64 10.26
CA CYS A 44 3.60 12.74 9.31
C CYS A 44 2.45 12.65 8.30
N GLU A 45 1.61 13.66 8.27
CA GLU A 45 0.50 13.78 7.34
C GLU A 45 0.74 14.94 6.38
N THR A 46 0.37 14.76 5.13
CA THR A 46 0.50 15.75 4.07
C THR A 46 -0.86 16.04 3.46
N THR A 47 -1.17 17.31 3.29
CA THR A 47 -2.29 17.78 2.47
C THR A 47 -1.74 18.54 1.27
N VAL A 48 -2.25 18.25 0.08
CA VAL A 48 -1.89 18.94 -1.15
C VAL A 48 -3.13 19.54 -1.82
N THR A 49 -2.97 20.72 -2.38
CA THR A 49 -3.98 21.40 -3.18
C THR A 49 -3.27 22.33 -4.18
N THR A 50 -4.00 23.11 -5.00
CA THR A 50 -3.42 24.02 -5.98
C THR A 50 -2.30 24.86 -5.40
N GLY A 51 -1.09 24.69 -5.91
CA GLY A 51 0.09 25.47 -5.55
C GLY A 51 0.59 25.34 -4.11
N MET A 52 0.13 24.34 -3.32
CA MET A 52 0.48 24.24 -1.91
C MET A 52 0.62 22.78 -1.42
N ALA A 53 1.55 22.55 -0.51
CA ALA A 53 1.58 21.39 0.38
C ALA A 53 1.66 21.86 1.84
N LEU A 54 0.83 21.27 2.69
CA LEU A 54 0.88 21.41 4.16
C LEU A 54 1.32 20.07 4.74
N ILE A 55 2.40 20.11 5.52
CA ILE A 55 2.93 18.97 6.27
C ILE A 55 2.62 19.21 7.75
N ALA A 56 1.87 18.29 8.35
CA ALA A 56 1.46 18.37 9.75
C ALA A 56 1.71 17.04 10.46
N GLY A 57 1.71 17.03 11.78
CA GLY A 57 1.85 15.83 12.59
C GLY A 57 2.86 15.95 13.71
N GLU A 58 3.25 14.80 14.27
CA GLU A 58 4.17 14.72 15.40
C GLU A 58 5.45 13.98 14.99
N ILE A 59 6.59 14.61 15.22
CA ILE A 59 7.91 14.07 14.92
C ILE A 59 8.83 14.30 16.11
N SER A 60 9.31 13.18 16.69
CA SER A 60 10.37 13.19 17.72
C SER A 60 11.59 12.50 17.15
N THR A 61 12.66 13.25 16.94
CA THR A 61 13.91 12.77 16.35
C THR A 61 15.12 13.53 16.83
N THR A 62 16.28 12.91 16.74
CA THR A 62 17.57 13.51 17.05
C THR A 62 18.27 14.12 15.82
N THR A 63 17.70 13.93 14.63
CA THR A 63 18.25 14.42 13.37
C THR A 63 17.51 15.65 12.85
N TYR A 64 18.17 16.42 11.98
CA TYR A 64 17.57 17.52 11.24
C TYR A 64 17.28 17.10 9.79
N VAL A 65 16.05 17.33 9.34
CA VAL A 65 15.63 17.13 7.95
C VAL A 65 15.11 18.43 7.36
N ASP A 66 15.63 18.82 6.21
CA ASP A 66 15.10 19.93 5.40
C ASP A 66 13.82 19.47 4.69
N ILE A 67 12.70 19.53 5.41
CA ILE A 67 11.38 19.09 4.92
C ILE A 67 11.02 19.77 3.60
N PRO A 68 11.12 21.11 3.43
CA PRO A 68 10.83 21.76 2.15
C PRO A 68 11.63 21.19 0.99
N LYS A 69 12.89 20.85 1.19
CA LYS A 69 13.74 20.23 0.17
C LYS A 69 13.24 18.84 -0.21
N VAL A 70 12.96 17.98 0.77
CA VAL A 70 12.43 16.61 0.56
C VAL A 70 11.11 16.67 -0.22
N VAL A 71 10.21 17.57 0.16
CA VAL A 71 8.92 17.76 -0.53
C VAL A 71 9.14 18.15 -1.99
N ARG A 72 9.99 19.16 -2.28
CA ARG A 72 10.26 19.62 -3.65
C ARG A 72 10.88 18.53 -4.51
N GLU A 73 11.84 17.79 -3.99
CA GLU A 73 12.48 16.67 -4.69
C GLU A 73 11.45 15.58 -5.03
N THR A 74 10.58 15.21 -4.09
CA THR A 74 9.51 14.22 -4.31
C THR A 74 8.53 14.69 -5.39
N ILE A 75 8.05 15.93 -5.35
CA ILE A 75 7.13 16.49 -6.35
C ILE A 75 7.78 16.57 -7.73
N LYS A 76 9.08 16.91 -7.79
CA LYS A 76 9.87 16.91 -9.03
C LYS A 76 9.96 15.52 -9.64
N GLU A 77 10.27 14.50 -8.87
CA GLU A 77 10.38 13.10 -9.31
C GLU A 77 9.05 12.56 -9.87
N ILE A 78 7.92 12.94 -9.25
CA ILE A 78 6.57 12.61 -9.72
C ILE A 78 6.31 13.26 -11.09
N GLY A 79 6.90 14.44 -11.38
CA GLY A 79 6.81 15.10 -12.68
C GLY A 79 5.97 16.37 -12.71
N TYR A 80 5.66 16.97 -11.57
CA TYR A 80 5.06 18.30 -11.50
C TYR A 80 6.15 19.37 -11.59
N THR A 81 6.58 19.63 -12.81
CA THR A 81 7.75 20.46 -13.15
C THR A 81 7.41 21.74 -13.91
N ARG A 82 6.14 22.09 -14.05
CA ARG A 82 5.69 23.26 -14.83
C ARG A 82 4.53 23.95 -14.15
N ALA A 83 4.65 25.26 -13.96
CA ALA A 83 3.63 26.10 -13.33
C ALA A 83 2.25 26.01 -14.02
N LYS A 84 2.20 25.71 -15.32
CA LYS A 84 0.95 25.56 -16.07
C LYS A 84 0.09 24.34 -15.61
N TYR A 85 0.66 23.44 -14.82
CA TYR A 85 -0.09 22.33 -14.22
C TYR A 85 -0.82 22.74 -12.92
N GLY A 86 -0.70 24.02 -12.52
CA GLY A 86 -1.25 24.51 -11.24
C GLY A 86 -0.58 23.94 -10.01
N TYR A 87 0.48 23.13 -10.22
CA TYR A 87 1.31 22.50 -9.19
C TYR A 87 2.72 22.33 -9.73
N ASP A 88 3.70 22.95 -9.07
CA ASP A 88 5.06 23.01 -9.56
C ASP A 88 6.06 22.98 -8.39
N TYR A 89 6.98 22.04 -8.40
CA TYR A 89 7.93 21.79 -7.33
C TYR A 89 8.77 23.03 -6.95
N GLU A 90 9.05 23.94 -7.90
CA GLU A 90 9.88 25.14 -7.64
C GLU A 90 9.10 26.25 -6.94
N THR A 91 7.86 26.48 -7.38
CA THR A 91 7.09 27.69 -7.03
C THR A 91 5.97 27.46 -6.02
N MET A 92 5.60 26.19 -5.74
CA MET A 92 4.57 25.87 -4.77
C MET A 92 4.92 26.31 -3.35
N ALA A 93 3.93 26.69 -2.57
CA ALA A 93 4.07 26.94 -1.15
C ALA A 93 4.22 25.63 -0.36
N ILE A 94 5.11 25.61 0.60
CA ILE A 94 5.27 24.49 1.55
C ILE A 94 5.12 25.06 2.95
N LEU A 95 4.12 24.56 3.67
CA LEU A 95 3.83 24.93 5.06
C LEU A 95 4.10 23.72 5.95
N THR A 96 4.62 23.98 7.14
CA THR A 96 4.86 22.95 8.15
C THR A 96 4.19 23.33 9.46
N ALA A 97 3.50 22.36 10.09
CA ALA A 97 2.88 22.44 11.40
C ALA A 97 3.19 21.11 12.13
N ILE A 98 4.38 21.03 12.70
CA ILE A 98 4.92 19.79 13.29
C ILE A 98 5.22 20.07 14.76
N ASP A 99 4.69 19.20 15.63
CA ASP A 99 4.92 19.18 17.06
C ASP A 99 5.75 17.95 17.47
N GLU A 100 6.20 17.90 18.72
CA GLU A 100 6.77 16.70 19.31
C GLU A 100 5.67 15.72 19.74
N GLN A 101 5.98 14.42 19.78
CA GLN A 101 5.04 13.41 20.28
C GLN A 101 4.65 13.70 21.74
N SER A 102 3.35 13.53 22.06
CA SER A 102 2.84 13.66 23.42
C SER A 102 3.58 12.73 24.39
N PRO A 103 4.09 13.25 25.54
CA PRO A 103 4.73 12.42 26.55
C PRO A 103 3.78 11.39 27.18
N ASP A 104 2.47 11.64 27.19
CA ASP A 104 1.46 10.69 27.69
C ASP A 104 1.36 9.46 26.80
N ILE A 105 1.47 9.63 25.48
CA ILE A 105 1.49 8.53 24.52
C ILE A 105 2.82 7.76 24.64
N ALA A 106 3.95 8.46 24.71
CA ALA A 106 5.27 7.86 24.83
C ALA A 106 5.37 6.92 26.02
N GLN A 107 4.82 7.30 27.18
CA GLN A 107 4.85 6.49 28.40
C GLN A 107 4.18 5.11 28.22
N GLY A 108 3.10 5.03 27.44
CA GLY A 108 2.39 3.77 27.18
C GLY A 108 3.11 2.85 26.19
N VAL A 109 3.91 3.44 25.29
CA VAL A 109 4.62 2.72 24.20
C VAL A 109 5.99 2.22 24.67
N ASP A 110 6.71 3.04 25.43
CA ASP A 110 8.11 2.74 25.81
C ASP A 110 8.21 1.60 26.83
N LYS A 111 7.15 1.33 27.62
CA LYS A 111 7.12 0.19 28.55
C LYS A 111 5.74 -0.46 28.57
N ALA A 112 5.63 -1.63 27.95
CA ALA A 112 4.41 -2.43 27.89
C ALA A 112 3.86 -2.78 29.27
N LEU A 113 2.54 -2.86 29.39
CA LEU A 113 1.82 -3.10 30.65
C LEU A 113 2.30 -4.40 31.33
N GLU A 114 2.55 -5.46 30.58
CA GLU A 114 2.95 -6.78 31.08
C GLU A 114 4.35 -6.81 31.69
N TYR A 115 5.17 -5.77 31.41
CA TYR A 115 6.57 -5.71 31.81
C TYR A 115 6.90 -4.50 32.72
N ARG A 116 5.89 -3.70 33.13
CA ARG A 116 6.11 -2.51 33.96
C ARG A 116 6.75 -2.80 35.30
N ASP A 117 6.45 -3.97 35.86
CA ASP A 117 6.95 -4.42 37.18
C ASP A 117 8.10 -5.43 37.07
N LYS A 118 8.63 -5.68 35.86
CA LYS A 118 9.74 -6.59 35.61
C LYS A 118 10.95 -5.82 35.12
N ASP A 119 12.13 -6.17 35.63
CA ASP A 119 13.41 -5.75 35.08
C ASP A 119 13.72 -6.58 33.84
N SER A 120 13.01 -6.34 32.74
CA SER A 120 13.32 -6.96 31.46
C SER A 120 14.25 -6.02 30.68
N GLU A 121 15.45 -6.52 30.40
CA GLU A 121 16.46 -5.80 29.58
C GLU A 121 16.19 -5.99 28.07
N GLU A 122 15.23 -6.84 27.67
CA GLU A 122 14.94 -7.10 26.27
C GLU A 122 13.92 -6.07 25.72
N GLU A 123 14.36 -5.24 24.76
CA GLU A 123 13.56 -4.24 24.05
C GLU A 123 12.27 -4.83 23.45
N ILE A 124 12.31 -6.11 23.00
CA ILE A 124 11.17 -6.82 22.40
C ILE A 124 10.04 -7.05 23.40
N GLU A 125 10.38 -7.27 24.66
CA GLU A 125 9.41 -7.47 25.74
C GLU A 125 8.88 -6.16 26.29
N ALA A 126 9.68 -5.09 26.23
CA ALA A 126 9.36 -3.81 26.85
C ALA A 126 8.39 -2.95 26.03
N THR A 127 8.38 -3.08 24.69
CA THR A 127 7.63 -2.16 23.82
C THR A 127 6.18 -2.59 23.65
N GLY A 128 5.24 -1.75 24.11
CA GLY A 128 3.81 -1.92 23.89
C GLY A 128 3.35 -1.38 22.53
N ALA A 129 2.15 -1.78 22.10
CA ALA A 129 1.54 -1.23 20.89
C ALA A 129 1.28 0.28 21.05
N GLY A 130 1.61 1.06 20.02
CA GLY A 130 1.46 2.52 20.03
C GLY A 130 0.02 3.01 19.98
N ASP A 131 -0.90 2.15 19.60
CA ASP A 131 -2.33 2.42 19.57
C ASP A 131 -3.11 1.10 19.71
N GLN A 132 -4.41 1.20 20.00
CA GLN A 132 -5.35 0.12 19.78
C GLN A 132 -5.69 0.03 18.29
N GLY A 133 -6.07 -1.16 17.81
CA GLY A 133 -6.53 -1.32 16.43
C GLY A 133 -6.60 -2.76 15.99
N LEU A 134 -7.11 -2.94 14.77
CA LEU A 134 -7.15 -4.23 14.09
C LEU A 134 -6.57 -4.06 12.69
N MET A 135 -5.77 -5.02 12.24
CA MET A 135 -5.08 -5.02 10.97
C MET A 135 -5.34 -6.33 10.24
N PHE A 136 -5.40 -6.26 8.92
CA PHE A 136 -5.64 -7.42 8.08
C PHE A 136 -4.48 -7.68 7.12
N GLY A 137 -4.17 -8.95 6.93
CA GLY A 137 -3.34 -9.45 5.85
C GLY A 137 -4.15 -10.42 5.00
N TYR A 138 -3.83 -10.49 3.71
CA TYR A 138 -4.50 -11.38 2.77
C TYR A 138 -3.51 -11.96 1.74
N ALA A 139 -3.80 -13.16 1.29
CA ALA A 139 -3.13 -13.78 0.15
C ALA A 139 -4.09 -14.74 -0.55
N THR A 140 -3.89 -14.90 -1.86
CA THR A 140 -4.60 -15.86 -2.72
C THR A 140 -3.65 -16.43 -3.75
N ASN A 141 -3.94 -17.61 -4.27
CA ASN A 141 -3.14 -18.24 -5.32
C ASN A 141 -3.49 -17.78 -6.74
N GLU A 142 -4.30 -16.71 -6.90
CA GLU A 142 -4.72 -16.20 -8.21
C GLU A 142 -3.57 -15.67 -9.07
N THR A 143 -2.52 -15.15 -8.46
CA THR A 143 -1.33 -14.61 -9.15
C THR A 143 -0.04 -15.14 -8.53
N GLU A 144 1.05 -15.05 -9.26
CA GLU A 144 2.40 -15.42 -8.78
C GLU A 144 2.87 -14.62 -7.56
N THR A 145 2.30 -13.41 -7.37
CA THR A 145 2.59 -12.54 -6.22
C THR A 145 1.68 -12.81 -5.02
N TYR A 146 0.77 -13.77 -5.14
CA TYR A 146 -0.26 -14.08 -4.13
C TYR A 146 -1.21 -12.90 -3.84
N MET A 147 -1.48 -12.10 -4.87
CA MET A 147 -2.45 -11.00 -4.84
C MET A 147 -3.69 -11.33 -5.65
N PRO A 148 -4.86 -10.75 -5.30
CA PRO A 148 -6.05 -10.81 -6.15
C PRO A 148 -5.78 -10.20 -7.53
N LEU A 149 -6.26 -10.86 -8.59
CA LEU A 149 -5.95 -10.48 -9.97
C LEU A 149 -6.40 -9.05 -10.32
N ALA A 150 -7.57 -8.63 -9.83
CA ALA A 150 -8.12 -7.31 -10.16
C ALA A 150 -7.21 -6.16 -9.68
N ILE A 151 -6.77 -6.20 -8.41
CA ILE A 151 -5.87 -5.17 -7.88
C ILE A 151 -4.46 -5.30 -8.46
N TYR A 152 -3.96 -6.52 -8.66
CA TYR A 152 -2.68 -6.76 -9.29
C TYR A 152 -2.60 -6.09 -10.67
N LEU A 153 -3.57 -6.36 -11.55
CA LEU A 153 -3.61 -5.75 -12.88
C LEU A 153 -3.84 -4.23 -12.84
N SER A 154 -4.64 -3.74 -11.88
CA SER A 154 -4.84 -2.31 -11.71
C SER A 154 -3.53 -1.59 -11.38
N HIS A 155 -2.70 -2.16 -10.50
CA HIS A 155 -1.36 -1.63 -10.20
C HIS A 155 -0.42 -1.71 -11.40
N GLN A 156 -0.39 -2.84 -12.11
CA GLN A 156 0.47 -2.99 -13.29
C GLN A 156 0.12 -1.98 -14.39
N LEU A 157 -1.17 -1.76 -14.66
CA LEU A 157 -1.63 -0.77 -15.62
C LEU A 157 -1.31 0.66 -15.19
N ALA A 158 -1.51 1.01 -13.92
CA ALA A 158 -1.16 2.33 -13.37
C ALA A 158 0.36 2.57 -13.45
N LYS A 159 1.17 1.55 -13.17
CA LYS A 159 2.62 1.63 -13.32
C LYS A 159 3.03 1.75 -14.78
N ARG A 160 2.39 1.02 -15.70
CA ARG A 160 2.68 1.14 -17.13
C ARG A 160 2.36 2.53 -17.68
N LEU A 161 1.31 3.20 -17.18
CA LEU A 161 1.04 4.61 -17.51
C LEU A 161 2.22 5.52 -17.11
N LEU A 162 2.82 5.28 -15.93
CA LEU A 162 4.03 5.97 -15.51
C LEU A 162 5.19 5.72 -16.47
N ASP A 163 5.45 4.44 -16.80
CA ASP A 163 6.59 4.05 -17.60
C ASP A 163 6.56 4.73 -18.98
N VAL A 164 5.42 4.62 -19.71
CA VAL A 164 5.28 5.24 -21.05
C VAL A 164 5.29 6.76 -21.04
N ARG A 165 4.97 7.38 -19.90
CA ARG A 165 5.12 8.83 -19.71
C ARG A 165 6.58 9.21 -19.49
N LYS A 166 7.28 8.50 -18.59
CA LYS A 166 8.67 8.85 -18.20
C LYS A 166 9.69 8.52 -19.29
N ASP A 167 9.49 7.45 -20.05
CA ASP A 167 10.37 7.07 -21.16
C ASP A 167 10.12 7.87 -22.44
N GLY A 168 9.03 8.67 -22.48
CA GLY A 168 8.67 9.54 -23.59
C GLY A 168 7.88 8.84 -24.70
N THR A 169 7.51 7.58 -24.57
CA THR A 169 6.65 6.85 -25.51
C THR A 169 5.34 7.60 -25.74
N LEU A 170 4.70 8.06 -24.64
CA LEU A 170 3.51 8.90 -24.68
C LEU A 170 3.78 10.23 -23.96
N ASN A 171 4.54 11.10 -24.60
CA ASN A 171 5.05 12.36 -24.02
C ASN A 171 3.97 13.40 -23.70
N TYR A 172 2.76 13.23 -24.21
CA TYR A 172 1.61 14.07 -23.91
C TYR A 172 0.92 13.72 -22.58
N LEU A 173 1.20 12.55 -21.99
CA LEU A 173 0.64 12.18 -20.68
C LEU A 173 1.15 13.10 -19.57
N ARG A 174 0.33 13.26 -18.55
CA ARG A 174 0.62 14.01 -17.34
C ARG A 174 0.58 13.08 -16.13
N PRO A 175 1.07 13.51 -14.94
CA PRO A 175 1.29 12.60 -13.83
C PRO A 175 0.03 11.95 -13.24
N ASP A 176 -1.13 12.62 -13.31
CA ASP A 176 -2.37 12.13 -12.69
C ASP A 176 -3.10 11.10 -13.57
N GLY A 177 -3.59 10.06 -12.94
CA GLY A 177 -4.36 9.02 -13.62
C GLY A 177 -4.95 7.99 -12.66
N LYS A 178 -6.00 7.31 -13.14
CA LYS A 178 -6.69 6.22 -12.44
C LYS A 178 -6.92 5.06 -13.39
N VAL A 179 -6.87 3.86 -12.84
CA VAL A 179 -7.16 2.62 -13.55
C VAL A 179 -8.13 1.79 -12.71
N GLN A 180 -9.08 1.14 -13.37
CA GLN A 180 -9.99 0.19 -12.75
C GLN A 180 -10.07 -1.06 -13.63
N VAL A 181 -10.02 -2.23 -12.99
CA VAL A 181 -10.13 -3.53 -13.65
C VAL A 181 -11.25 -4.33 -13.03
N THR A 182 -12.15 -4.83 -13.87
CA THR A 182 -13.23 -5.75 -13.49
C THR A 182 -12.92 -7.14 -14.04
N VAL A 183 -12.78 -8.10 -13.15
CA VAL A 183 -12.52 -9.51 -13.46
C VAL A 183 -13.80 -10.31 -13.34
N GLU A 184 -14.04 -11.20 -14.30
CA GLU A 184 -15.09 -12.21 -14.25
C GLU A 184 -14.53 -13.50 -13.65
N TYR A 185 -15.24 -14.06 -12.67
CA TYR A 185 -14.93 -15.30 -11.97
C TYR A 185 -15.97 -16.38 -12.29
N ASP A 186 -15.53 -17.62 -12.33
CA ASP A 186 -16.41 -18.78 -12.44
C ASP A 186 -17.08 -19.17 -11.10
N GLU A 187 -17.81 -20.27 -11.09
CA GLU A 187 -18.50 -20.78 -9.90
C GLU A 187 -17.56 -21.31 -8.80
N ASN A 188 -16.28 -21.52 -9.12
CA ASN A 188 -15.24 -21.96 -8.20
C ASN A 188 -14.30 -20.81 -7.78
N ASP A 189 -14.72 -19.56 -8.04
CA ASP A 189 -13.93 -18.36 -7.79
C ASP A 189 -12.59 -18.29 -8.53
N ASN A 190 -12.44 -18.97 -9.67
CA ASN A 190 -11.28 -18.80 -10.55
C ASN A 190 -11.49 -17.62 -11.50
N PRO A 191 -10.48 -16.77 -11.73
CA PRO A 191 -10.57 -15.69 -12.70
C PRO A 191 -10.62 -16.27 -14.13
N VAL A 192 -11.61 -15.84 -14.93
CA VAL A 192 -11.86 -16.36 -16.28
C VAL A 192 -11.44 -15.37 -17.35
N ARG A 193 -11.80 -14.10 -17.20
CA ARG A 193 -11.49 -13.04 -18.17
C ARG A 193 -11.62 -11.65 -17.53
N ILE A 194 -11.11 -10.67 -18.22
CA ILE A 194 -11.37 -9.27 -17.90
C ILE A 194 -12.68 -8.85 -18.57
N ASP A 195 -13.64 -8.40 -17.76
CA ASP A 195 -14.90 -7.85 -18.28
C ASP A 195 -14.74 -6.41 -18.73
N THR A 196 -14.08 -5.57 -17.89
CA THR A 196 -13.97 -4.13 -18.16
C THR A 196 -12.63 -3.59 -17.68
N ILE A 197 -12.03 -2.71 -18.48
CA ILE A 197 -10.89 -1.87 -18.09
C ILE A 197 -11.28 -0.41 -18.27
N VAL A 198 -11.14 0.39 -17.21
CA VAL A 198 -11.30 1.84 -17.24
C VAL A 198 -9.94 2.48 -17.03
N VAL A 199 -9.56 3.43 -17.88
CA VAL A 199 -8.35 4.24 -17.75
C VAL A 199 -8.74 5.70 -17.87
N SER A 200 -8.45 6.50 -16.85
CA SER A 200 -8.55 7.95 -16.88
C SER A 200 -7.15 8.53 -16.69
N THR A 201 -6.60 9.19 -17.69
CA THR A 201 -5.24 9.74 -17.63
C THR A 201 -5.22 11.20 -18.05
N GLN A 202 -4.53 12.01 -17.25
CA GLN A 202 -4.29 13.42 -17.54
C GLN A 202 -3.37 13.56 -18.76
N HIS A 203 -3.66 14.53 -19.62
CA HIS A 203 -2.97 14.70 -20.90
C HIS A 203 -2.78 16.18 -21.30
N ALA A 204 -1.96 16.42 -22.29
CA ALA A 204 -1.78 17.74 -22.91
C ALA A 204 -3.03 18.16 -23.70
N GLU A 205 -3.18 19.46 -23.97
CA GLU A 205 -4.35 20.03 -24.66
C GLU A 205 -4.42 19.67 -26.15
N ASP A 206 -3.29 19.37 -26.75
CA ASP A 206 -3.05 19.26 -28.19
C ASP A 206 -3.14 17.81 -28.72
N VAL A 207 -3.62 16.87 -27.92
CA VAL A 207 -3.86 15.47 -28.30
C VAL A 207 -5.37 15.20 -28.39
N THR A 208 -5.79 14.42 -29.40
CA THR A 208 -7.21 14.06 -29.57
C THR A 208 -7.60 12.88 -28.66
N LEU A 209 -8.88 12.73 -28.37
CA LEU A 209 -9.39 11.62 -27.58
C LEU A 209 -9.16 10.28 -28.29
N GLU A 210 -9.37 10.23 -29.58
CA GLU A 210 -9.16 9.06 -30.42
C GLU A 210 -7.70 8.58 -30.34
N GLN A 211 -6.74 9.49 -30.45
CA GLN A 211 -5.32 9.18 -30.32
C GLN A 211 -5.00 8.61 -28.92
N ILE A 212 -5.54 9.23 -27.86
CA ILE A 212 -5.35 8.72 -26.49
C ILE A 212 -5.90 7.30 -26.36
N GLN A 213 -7.09 7.02 -26.92
CA GLN A 213 -7.73 5.71 -26.83
C GLN A 213 -6.94 4.63 -27.55
N GLU A 214 -6.41 4.92 -28.73
CA GLU A 214 -5.56 4.01 -29.50
C GLU A 214 -4.23 3.75 -28.81
N ASP A 215 -3.55 4.79 -28.38
CA ASP A 215 -2.24 4.72 -27.72
C ASP A 215 -2.30 3.99 -26.37
N ILE A 216 -3.32 4.25 -25.57
CA ILE A 216 -3.48 3.57 -24.27
C ILE A 216 -3.75 2.08 -24.46
N LYS A 217 -4.53 1.69 -25.46
CA LYS A 217 -4.69 0.25 -25.78
C LYS A 217 -3.37 -0.36 -26.20
N ALA A 218 -2.67 0.27 -27.16
CA ALA A 218 -1.46 -0.27 -27.79
C ALA A 218 -0.27 -0.31 -26.84
N HIS A 219 -0.05 0.74 -26.02
CA HIS A 219 1.15 0.90 -25.22
C HIS A 219 0.97 0.60 -23.72
N VAL A 220 -0.27 0.58 -23.24
CA VAL A 220 -0.55 0.36 -21.81
C VAL A 220 -1.31 -0.95 -21.59
N ILE A 221 -2.48 -1.14 -22.22
CA ILE A 221 -3.36 -2.27 -21.90
C ILE A 221 -2.81 -3.58 -22.45
N TYR A 222 -2.63 -3.69 -23.77
CA TYR A 222 -2.20 -4.94 -24.40
C TYR A 222 -0.82 -5.44 -23.97
N PRO A 223 0.19 -4.59 -23.71
CA PRO A 223 1.46 -5.07 -23.18
C PRO A 223 1.43 -5.53 -21.71
N THR A 224 0.38 -5.17 -20.96
CA THR A 224 0.31 -5.40 -19.51
C THR A 224 -0.63 -6.55 -19.14
N VAL A 225 -1.77 -6.63 -19.82
CA VAL A 225 -2.79 -7.66 -19.52
C VAL A 225 -2.52 -8.90 -20.34
N PRO A 226 -2.48 -10.11 -19.75
CA PRO A 226 -2.32 -11.36 -20.48
C PRO A 226 -3.39 -11.53 -21.58
N GLU A 227 -2.97 -11.87 -22.78
CA GLU A 227 -3.84 -11.96 -23.96
C GLU A 227 -5.02 -12.93 -23.77
N ASN A 228 -4.81 -14.01 -23.05
CA ASN A 228 -5.85 -15.01 -22.77
C ASN A 228 -6.97 -14.49 -21.85
N LEU A 229 -6.77 -13.37 -21.18
CA LEU A 229 -7.79 -12.74 -20.32
C LEU A 229 -8.62 -11.69 -21.06
N ILE A 230 -8.24 -11.28 -22.26
CA ILE A 230 -8.95 -10.32 -23.11
C ILE A 230 -9.64 -11.04 -24.25
N ASN A 231 -10.90 -10.69 -24.53
CA ASN A 231 -11.66 -11.20 -25.66
C ASN A 231 -12.57 -10.11 -26.25
N GLU A 232 -13.34 -10.44 -27.28
CA GLU A 232 -14.24 -9.51 -27.98
C GLU A 232 -15.33 -8.89 -27.07
N GLN A 233 -15.63 -9.50 -25.93
CA GLN A 233 -16.60 -9.00 -24.95
C GLN A 233 -15.98 -8.06 -23.93
N THR A 234 -14.65 -7.92 -23.89
CA THR A 234 -13.96 -7.02 -22.97
C THR A 234 -14.22 -5.56 -23.34
N LYS A 235 -14.67 -4.79 -22.38
CA LYS A 235 -15.03 -3.37 -22.54
C LYS A 235 -13.86 -2.48 -22.14
N PHE A 236 -13.60 -1.46 -22.94
CA PHE A 236 -12.56 -0.47 -22.67
C PHE A 236 -13.18 0.92 -22.57
N TYR A 237 -13.00 1.58 -21.43
CA TYR A 237 -13.40 2.96 -21.20
C TYR A 237 -12.15 3.80 -20.94
N ILE A 238 -11.67 4.50 -21.95
CA ILE A 238 -10.45 5.32 -21.89
C ILE A 238 -10.86 6.79 -21.99
N ASN A 239 -10.57 7.56 -20.95
CA ASN A 239 -11.03 8.95 -20.78
C ASN A 239 -12.52 9.12 -21.15
N PRO A 240 -13.45 8.37 -20.55
CA PRO A 240 -14.86 8.35 -20.97
C PRO A 240 -15.56 9.70 -20.82
N THR A 241 -15.03 10.59 -19.99
CA THR A 241 -15.53 11.98 -19.85
C THR A 241 -14.98 12.93 -20.92
N GLY A 242 -14.08 12.44 -21.80
CA GLY A 242 -13.42 13.20 -22.84
C GLY A 242 -12.14 13.87 -22.36
N ARG A 243 -12.17 15.18 -22.14
CA ARG A 243 -10.97 15.97 -21.79
C ARG A 243 -10.57 15.81 -20.32
N PHE A 244 -9.27 15.48 -20.07
CA PHE A 244 -8.67 15.45 -18.74
C PHE A 244 -7.32 16.20 -18.76
N VAL A 245 -7.35 17.51 -18.93
CA VAL A 245 -6.17 18.40 -18.96
C VAL A 245 -5.89 18.98 -17.57
N ILE A 246 -6.93 19.40 -16.84
CA ILE A 246 -6.82 19.84 -15.45
C ILE A 246 -6.89 18.61 -14.58
N GLY A 247 -5.84 18.35 -13.81
CA GLY A 247 -5.70 17.22 -12.91
C GLY A 247 -4.64 17.47 -11.84
N GLY A 248 -4.29 16.43 -11.08
CA GLY A 248 -3.42 16.57 -9.94
C GLY A 248 -4.00 17.49 -8.87
N PRO A 249 -3.17 18.11 -8.01
CA PRO A 249 -3.65 18.96 -6.91
C PRO A 249 -4.43 20.21 -7.35
N GLN A 250 -4.34 20.59 -8.65
CA GLN A 250 -5.19 21.64 -9.21
C GLN A 250 -6.64 21.16 -9.42
N GLY A 251 -6.82 19.89 -9.76
CA GLY A 251 -8.13 19.32 -10.02
C GLY A 251 -8.86 18.89 -8.75
N ASP A 252 -8.13 18.32 -7.80
CA ASP A 252 -8.65 17.82 -6.53
C ASP A 252 -7.58 17.86 -5.43
N ALA A 253 -8.00 18.10 -4.19
CA ALA A 253 -7.10 18.07 -3.06
C ALA A 253 -6.72 16.63 -2.67
N GLY A 254 -5.49 16.42 -2.21
CA GLY A 254 -5.00 15.15 -1.71
C GLY A 254 -4.65 15.19 -0.23
N LEU A 255 -4.76 14.03 0.40
CA LEU A 255 -4.43 13.85 1.81
C LEU A 255 -3.82 12.47 2.03
N THR A 256 -2.79 12.39 2.89
CA THR A 256 -2.18 11.12 3.32
C THR A 256 -3.24 10.15 3.86
N GLY A 257 -3.18 8.89 3.43
CA GLY A 257 -4.03 7.84 3.95
C GLY A 257 -5.46 7.80 3.40
N ARG A 258 -5.74 8.43 2.25
CA ARG A 258 -7.05 8.37 1.59
C ARG A 258 -7.15 7.33 0.46
N LYS A 259 -6.12 6.50 0.27
CA LYS A 259 -6.11 5.42 -0.73
C LYS A 259 -5.82 4.06 -0.10
N ILE A 260 -6.30 3.83 1.13
CA ILE A 260 -6.00 2.64 1.94
C ILE A 260 -6.40 1.31 1.28
N ILE A 261 -7.43 1.32 0.46
CA ILE A 261 -7.88 0.11 -0.27
C ILE A 261 -7.02 -0.14 -1.50
N VAL A 262 -6.58 0.92 -2.19
CA VAL A 262 -5.56 0.84 -3.26
C VAL A 262 -4.23 0.36 -2.71
N ASP A 263 -3.85 0.83 -1.52
CA ASP A 263 -2.59 0.46 -0.86
C ASP A 263 -2.54 -1.02 -0.45
N THR A 264 -3.70 -1.68 -0.30
CA THR A 264 -3.81 -3.04 0.22
C THR A 264 -4.31 -4.03 -0.85
N TYR A 265 -5.57 -4.46 -0.78
CA TYR A 265 -6.06 -5.60 -1.57
C TYR A 265 -7.19 -5.25 -2.53
N GLY A 266 -7.43 -3.95 -2.81
CA GLY A 266 -8.42 -3.51 -3.79
C GLY A 266 -9.87 -3.86 -3.43
N GLY A 267 -10.17 -4.04 -2.13
CA GLY A 267 -11.48 -4.42 -1.63
C GLY A 267 -11.72 -5.93 -1.50
N TYR A 268 -10.72 -6.76 -1.82
CA TYR A 268 -10.85 -8.22 -1.74
C TYR A 268 -10.80 -8.72 -0.29
N ALA A 269 -10.01 -8.07 0.57
CA ALA A 269 -9.92 -8.36 2.00
C ALA A 269 -10.56 -7.25 2.83
N ARG A 270 -10.84 -7.56 4.09
CA ARG A 270 -11.21 -6.56 5.10
C ARG A 270 -10.07 -5.57 5.33
N HIS A 271 -10.39 -4.43 5.92
CA HIS A 271 -9.41 -3.41 6.29
C HIS A 271 -9.72 -2.87 7.68
N GLY A 272 -8.69 -2.64 8.49
CA GLY A 272 -8.84 -2.12 9.85
C GLY A 272 -9.08 -0.61 9.94
N GLY A 273 -8.89 0.12 8.83
CA GLY A 273 -9.10 1.57 8.72
C GLY A 273 -7.83 2.40 8.90
N GLY A 274 -6.74 1.85 9.46
CA GLY A 274 -5.47 2.57 9.64
C GLY A 274 -4.71 2.77 8.32
N CYS A 275 -4.23 3.98 8.07
CA CYS A 275 -3.35 4.27 6.94
C CYS A 275 -1.88 3.91 7.28
N PHE A 276 -1.05 3.75 6.24
CA PHE A 276 0.35 3.35 6.37
C PHE A 276 1.32 4.52 6.26
N SER A 277 1.23 5.28 5.17
CA SER A 277 2.18 6.33 4.82
C SER A 277 2.32 7.37 5.93
N GLY A 278 3.55 7.84 6.15
CA GLY A 278 3.89 8.83 7.16
C GLY A 278 4.07 8.28 8.59
N LYS A 279 3.83 6.98 8.81
CA LYS A 279 3.96 6.32 10.12
C LYS A 279 5.24 5.51 10.20
N ASP A 280 6.05 5.73 11.26
CA ASP A 280 7.17 4.87 11.61
C ASP A 280 6.71 3.47 12.05
N PRO A 281 7.58 2.44 12.05
CA PRO A 281 7.17 1.05 12.29
C PRO A 281 6.69 0.73 13.71
N THR A 282 6.77 1.64 14.66
CA THR A 282 6.17 1.46 15.99
C THR A 282 4.64 1.56 15.96
N LYS A 283 4.09 2.18 14.92
CA LYS A 283 2.65 2.24 14.67
C LYS A 283 2.18 0.91 14.09
N VAL A 284 1.41 0.16 14.86
CA VAL A 284 0.92 -1.18 14.49
C VAL A 284 -0.02 -1.16 13.28
N ASP A 285 -0.68 -0.05 12.99
CA ASP A 285 -1.46 0.14 11.76
C ASP A 285 -0.64 -0.24 10.52
N ARG A 286 0.64 0.11 10.51
CA ARG A 286 1.56 -0.20 9.42
C ARG A 286 2.28 -1.52 9.63
N SER A 287 3.02 -1.66 10.72
CA SER A 287 3.88 -2.83 10.95
C SER A 287 3.11 -4.13 11.08
N ALA A 288 1.98 -4.13 11.79
CA ALA A 288 1.17 -5.34 11.95
C ALA A 288 0.38 -5.69 10.67
N ALA A 289 -0.01 -4.72 9.85
CA ALA A 289 -0.57 -5.01 8.52
C ALA A 289 0.47 -5.70 7.61
N TYR A 290 1.74 -5.28 7.65
CA TYR A 290 2.82 -5.95 6.94
C TYR A 290 3.09 -7.35 7.48
N ALA A 291 3.09 -7.53 8.81
CA ALA A 291 3.23 -8.86 9.42
C ALA A 291 2.05 -9.77 9.07
N ALA A 292 0.82 -9.27 9.08
CA ALA A 292 -0.35 -10.04 8.68
C ALA A 292 -0.29 -10.48 7.21
N ARG A 293 0.20 -9.62 6.31
CA ARG A 293 0.49 -9.99 4.91
C ARG A 293 1.55 -11.08 4.83
N TYR A 294 2.64 -10.94 5.56
CA TYR A 294 3.72 -11.93 5.60
C TYR A 294 3.22 -13.30 6.04
N VAL A 295 2.40 -13.36 7.08
CA VAL A 295 1.76 -14.58 7.58
C VAL A 295 0.84 -15.17 6.51
N ALA A 296 -0.13 -14.42 6.00
CA ALA A 296 -1.10 -14.88 5.01
C ALA A 296 -0.41 -15.44 3.75
N LYS A 297 0.60 -14.72 3.25
CA LYS A 297 1.36 -15.13 2.06
C LYS A 297 2.10 -16.45 2.27
N ASN A 298 2.75 -16.63 3.42
CA ASN A 298 3.45 -17.88 3.73
C ASN A 298 2.49 -19.07 3.91
N ILE A 299 1.30 -18.87 4.47
CA ILE A 299 0.27 -19.91 4.58
C ILE A 299 -0.18 -20.40 3.19
N VAL A 300 -0.50 -19.46 2.28
CA VAL A 300 -0.93 -19.81 0.91
C VAL A 300 0.22 -20.43 0.13
N ALA A 301 1.42 -19.88 0.21
CA ALA A 301 2.61 -20.42 -0.44
C ALA A 301 3.02 -21.81 0.09
N ALA A 302 2.74 -22.11 1.35
CA ALA A 302 2.90 -23.45 1.92
C ALA A 302 1.88 -24.47 1.37
N GLY A 303 0.88 -24.02 0.60
CA GLY A 303 -0.20 -24.83 0.07
C GLY A 303 -1.19 -25.28 1.15
N LEU A 304 -1.24 -24.58 2.29
CA LEU A 304 -2.15 -24.90 3.40
C LEU A 304 -3.55 -24.33 3.20
N ALA A 305 -3.72 -23.36 2.32
CA ALA A 305 -4.98 -22.82 1.86
C ALA A 305 -4.79 -22.19 0.46
N ASP A 306 -5.85 -22.03 -0.33
CA ASP A 306 -5.81 -21.32 -1.60
C ASP A 306 -6.05 -19.80 -1.40
N GLN A 307 -6.76 -19.46 -0.31
CA GLN A 307 -7.00 -18.08 0.15
C GLN A 307 -6.80 -18.02 1.67
N CYS A 308 -6.25 -16.93 2.15
CA CYS A 308 -6.04 -16.73 3.58
C CYS A 308 -6.14 -15.26 3.96
N GLU A 309 -7.03 -14.94 4.89
CA GLU A 309 -7.09 -13.65 5.57
C GLU A 309 -6.63 -13.83 7.01
N VAL A 310 -5.77 -12.93 7.47
CA VAL A 310 -5.25 -12.90 8.84
C VAL A 310 -5.65 -11.59 9.48
N GLN A 311 -6.29 -11.63 10.64
CA GLN A 311 -6.56 -10.48 11.48
C GLN A 311 -5.63 -10.48 12.68
N LEU A 312 -5.00 -9.36 12.96
CA LEU A 312 -4.28 -9.07 14.19
C LEU A 312 -4.96 -7.89 14.89
N ALA A 313 -5.08 -7.96 16.22
CA ALA A 313 -5.62 -6.84 17.00
C ALA A 313 -4.73 -6.56 18.21
N TYR A 314 -4.61 -5.27 18.56
CA TYR A 314 -3.78 -4.79 19.67
C TYR A 314 -4.57 -3.85 20.57
N ALA A 315 -4.15 -3.79 21.84
CA ALA A 315 -4.54 -2.75 22.80
C ALA A 315 -3.35 -1.81 23.01
N ILE A 316 -3.60 -0.52 23.16
CA ILE A 316 -2.54 0.47 23.41
C ILE A 316 -1.74 0.08 24.66
N GLY A 317 -0.41 0.16 24.56
CA GLY A 317 0.49 -0.14 25.68
C GLY A 317 0.60 -1.63 26.03
N VAL A 318 0.04 -2.55 25.24
CA VAL A 318 0.14 -4.01 25.42
C VAL A 318 1.01 -4.58 24.31
N ALA A 319 1.96 -5.48 24.64
CA ALA A 319 2.88 -6.04 23.66
C ALA A 319 2.24 -7.22 22.90
N GLU A 320 1.58 -8.13 23.60
CA GLU A 320 0.96 -9.28 22.96
C GLU A 320 -0.30 -8.89 22.17
N PRO A 321 -0.51 -9.42 20.94
CA PRO A 321 -1.77 -9.18 20.24
C PRO A 321 -2.95 -9.75 21.04
N VAL A 322 -3.99 -8.96 21.25
CA VAL A 322 -5.20 -9.37 21.98
C VAL A 322 -6.00 -10.44 21.23
N SER A 323 -5.84 -10.51 19.90
CA SER A 323 -6.39 -11.59 19.08
C SER A 323 -5.59 -11.84 17.82
N ILE A 324 -5.56 -13.09 17.38
CA ILE A 324 -5.12 -13.56 16.07
C ILE A 324 -6.25 -14.41 15.51
N ALA A 325 -6.81 -14.01 14.37
CA ALA A 325 -7.83 -14.78 13.68
C ALA A 325 -7.39 -15.08 12.25
N ILE A 326 -7.69 -16.26 11.75
CA ILE A 326 -7.40 -16.71 10.40
C ILE A 326 -8.71 -17.21 9.78
N ASP A 327 -8.97 -16.78 8.54
CA ASP A 327 -10.09 -17.24 7.73
C ASP A 327 -9.51 -17.76 6.39
N THR A 328 -9.74 -19.01 6.10
CA THR A 328 -9.29 -19.65 4.85
C THR A 328 -10.40 -19.76 3.79
N PHE A 329 -11.57 -19.17 4.06
CA PHE A 329 -12.75 -19.17 3.17
C PHE A 329 -13.14 -20.58 2.71
N GLY A 330 -12.94 -21.58 3.60
CA GLY A 330 -13.23 -22.98 3.29
C GLY A 330 -12.20 -23.68 2.40
N THR A 331 -11.09 -23.04 2.03
CA THR A 331 -10.02 -23.61 1.20
C THR A 331 -8.89 -24.24 2.03
N GLY A 332 -8.96 -24.15 3.36
CA GLY A 332 -7.95 -24.67 4.29
C GLY A 332 -7.80 -26.18 4.22
N LYS A 333 -6.57 -26.67 4.20
CA LYS A 333 -6.22 -28.11 4.23
C LYS A 333 -6.03 -28.63 5.64
N VAL A 334 -5.94 -27.73 6.61
CA VAL A 334 -5.93 -27.97 8.05
C VAL A 334 -6.89 -27.00 8.70
N SER A 335 -7.22 -27.21 9.98
CA SER A 335 -8.13 -26.31 10.70
C SER A 335 -7.50 -24.95 10.96
N GLU A 336 -8.33 -23.91 11.01
CA GLU A 336 -7.87 -22.55 11.33
C GLU A 336 -7.19 -22.48 12.70
N GLY A 337 -7.64 -23.29 13.68
CA GLY A 337 -6.99 -23.41 14.98
C GLY A 337 -5.55 -23.90 14.89
N GLN A 338 -5.28 -24.91 14.05
CA GLN A 338 -3.91 -25.39 13.80
C GLN A 338 -3.05 -24.34 13.14
N LEU A 339 -3.62 -23.56 12.19
CA LEU A 339 -2.91 -22.44 11.57
C LEU A 339 -2.56 -21.35 12.60
N VAL A 340 -3.49 -20.99 13.48
CA VAL A 340 -3.24 -19.99 14.55
C VAL A 340 -2.14 -20.46 15.49
N GLU A 341 -2.13 -21.75 15.90
CA GLU A 341 -1.06 -22.32 16.74
C GLU A 341 0.30 -22.27 16.03
N ALA A 342 0.35 -22.66 14.75
CA ALA A 342 1.57 -22.60 13.94
C ALA A 342 2.08 -21.15 13.80
N VAL A 343 1.19 -20.19 13.57
CA VAL A 343 1.52 -18.78 13.48
C VAL A 343 2.11 -18.27 14.80
N ARG A 344 1.46 -18.53 15.93
CA ARG A 344 1.99 -18.14 17.25
C ARG A 344 3.39 -18.72 17.55
N LYS A 345 3.69 -19.88 17.03
CA LYS A 345 4.98 -20.55 17.24
C LYS A 345 6.12 -19.96 16.38
N HIS A 346 5.81 -19.55 15.15
CA HIS A 346 6.83 -19.22 14.15
C HIS A 346 6.93 -17.72 13.79
N PHE A 347 6.00 -16.89 14.28
CA PHE A 347 6.00 -15.45 14.04
C PHE A 347 5.90 -14.70 15.37
N ASP A 348 6.86 -13.83 15.63
CA ASP A 348 6.78 -12.90 16.76
C ASP A 348 5.94 -11.69 16.33
N LEU A 349 4.68 -11.67 16.78
CA LEU A 349 3.70 -10.65 16.42
C LEU A 349 3.61 -9.52 17.45
N ARG A 350 4.53 -9.45 18.41
CA ARG A 350 4.69 -8.28 19.28
C ARG A 350 5.26 -7.12 18.46
N PRO A 351 4.94 -5.84 18.76
CA PRO A 351 5.38 -4.70 17.94
C PRO A 351 6.89 -4.70 17.65
N ALA A 352 7.74 -4.83 18.67
CA ALA A 352 9.19 -4.87 18.49
C ALA A 352 9.66 -6.17 17.80
N GLY A 353 8.96 -7.29 18.01
CA GLY A 353 9.20 -8.54 17.31
C GLY A 353 8.98 -8.41 15.80
N ILE A 354 7.88 -7.78 15.38
CA ILE A 354 7.59 -7.49 13.98
C ILE A 354 8.67 -6.59 13.37
N ILE A 355 9.05 -5.51 14.06
CA ILE A 355 10.08 -4.58 13.59
C ILE A 355 11.40 -5.31 13.34
N LYS A 356 11.80 -6.19 14.24
CA LYS A 356 13.02 -7.00 14.12
C LYS A 356 12.88 -8.06 13.01
N MET A 357 11.79 -8.81 12.99
CA MET A 357 11.54 -9.89 12.03
C MET A 357 11.54 -9.40 10.58
N LEU A 358 10.96 -8.22 10.33
CA LEU A 358 10.82 -7.61 9.02
C LEU A 358 11.85 -6.50 8.73
N ASP A 359 12.80 -6.25 9.64
CA ASP A 359 13.84 -5.20 9.49
C ASP A 359 13.27 -3.83 9.12
N LEU A 360 12.25 -3.38 9.86
CA LEU A 360 11.45 -2.20 9.52
C LEU A 360 12.09 -0.85 9.88
N LYS A 361 13.28 -0.83 10.51
CA LYS A 361 14.00 0.42 10.82
C LYS A 361 14.76 0.98 9.60
N GLN A 362 14.69 0.34 8.44
CA GLN A 362 15.31 0.79 7.20
C GLN A 362 14.47 1.85 6.48
N PRO A 363 15.09 2.79 5.73
CA PRO A 363 14.39 3.80 4.94
C PRO A 363 13.84 3.19 3.63
N ILE A 364 12.78 2.40 3.71
CA ILE A 364 12.18 1.65 2.60
C ILE A 364 10.75 2.11 2.25
N TYR A 365 10.26 3.14 2.92
CA TYR A 365 8.83 3.48 2.94
C TYR A 365 8.37 4.29 1.74
N LYS A 366 9.16 5.23 1.23
CA LYS A 366 8.81 6.01 0.02
C LYS A 366 8.44 5.10 -1.16
N GLN A 367 9.13 3.98 -1.31
CA GLN A 367 8.90 3.02 -2.39
C GLN A 367 7.55 2.29 -2.27
N THR A 368 6.94 2.25 -1.08
CA THR A 368 5.62 1.63 -0.86
C THR A 368 4.46 2.55 -1.24
N ALA A 369 4.69 3.85 -1.25
CA ALA A 369 3.65 4.88 -1.27
C ALA A 369 2.90 5.01 -2.61
N ALA A 370 3.28 4.26 -3.65
CA ALA A 370 2.57 4.18 -4.92
C ALA A 370 2.59 2.74 -5.44
N TYR A 371 1.53 2.35 -6.17
CA TYR A 371 1.36 1.02 -6.80
C TYR A 371 1.22 -0.14 -5.82
N GLY A 372 0.70 0.12 -4.62
CA GLY A 372 0.42 -0.86 -3.58
C GLY A 372 1.62 -1.20 -2.69
N HIS A 373 1.31 -1.56 -1.45
CA HIS A 373 2.30 -2.00 -0.45
C HIS A 373 2.59 -3.50 -0.55
N PHE A 374 1.73 -4.26 -1.22
CA PHE A 374 1.80 -5.72 -1.31
C PHE A 374 1.89 -6.23 -2.74
N GLY A 375 2.48 -7.41 -2.92
CA GLY A 375 2.59 -8.08 -4.22
C GLY A 375 3.55 -7.39 -5.20
N ARG A 376 4.48 -6.58 -4.71
CA ARG A 376 5.49 -5.91 -5.53
C ARG A 376 6.59 -6.89 -5.95
N THR A 377 7.02 -6.79 -7.20
CA THR A 377 8.13 -7.59 -7.76
C THR A 377 9.33 -6.74 -8.16
N ASP A 378 9.13 -5.44 -8.28
CA ASP A 378 10.16 -4.46 -8.62
C ASP A 378 10.98 -4.02 -7.39
N VAL A 379 10.47 -4.27 -6.18
CA VAL A 379 11.13 -4.00 -4.89
C VAL A 379 10.98 -5.24 -4.01
N LEU A 380 12.08 -5.68 -3.39
CA LEU A 380 12.06 -6.82 -2.46
C LEU A 380 11.70 -6.36 -1.05
N PHE A 381 10.43 -6.21 -0.76
CA PHE A 381 9.99 -5.88 0.58
C PHE A 381 10.09 -7.09 1.54
N PRO A 382 10.52 -6.87 2.80
CA PRO A 382 10.70 -7.96 3.77
C PRO A 382 9.44 -8.81 4.03
N TRP A 383 8.26 -8.21 4.01
CA TRP A 383 6.98 -8.90 4.22
C TRP A 383 6.49 -9.72 3.02
N GLU A 384 7.21 -9.69 1.91
CA GLU A 384 6.95 -10.53 0.74
C GLU A 384 7.80 -11.81 0.69
N LYS A 385 8.69 -12.04 1.66
CA LYS A 385 9.53 -13.24 1.76
C LYS A 385 8.69 -14.51 1.99
N LEU A 386 9.19 -15.64 1.48
CA LEU A 386 8.59 -16.97 1.62
C LEU A 386 9.42 -17.92 2.48
N ASP A 387 10.16 -17.38 3.41
CA ASP A 387 11.13 -18.10 4.25
C ASP A 387 10.50 -18.86 5.44
N LYS A 388 9.18 -18.77 5.63
CA LYS A 388 8.42 -19.50 6.65
C LYS A 388 7.62 -20.70 6.11
N VAL A 389 7.69 -20.96 4.81
CA VAL A 389 6.89 -22.00 4.15
C VAL A 389 7.15 -23.40 4.73
N GLU A 390 8.40 -23.81 4.87
CA GLU A 390 8.72 -25.15 5.37
C GLU A 390 8.43 -25.29 6.87
N GLU A 391 8.67 -24.24 7.67
CA GLU A 391 8.34 -24.23 9.09
C GLU A 391 6.82 -24.40 9.33
N LEU A 392 6.00 -23.75 8.50
CA LEU A 392 4.53 -23.88 8.57
C LEU A 392 4.05 -25.26 8.16
N LYS A 393 4.61 -25.85 7.09
CA LYS A 393 4.29 -27.22 6.68
C LYS A 393 4.60 -28.24 7.78
N ASP A 394 5.73 -28.08 8.47
CA ASP A 394 6.15 -29.01 9.53
C ASP A 394 5.32 -28.84 10.81
N ALA A 395 4.86 -27.63 11.10
CA ALA A 395 4.07 -27.31 12.28
C ALA A 395 2.65 -27.90 12.26
N VAL A 396 2.12 -28.25 11.07
CA VAL A 396 0.74 -28.74 10.89
C VAL A 396 0.66 -30.23 10.48
N LYS A 397 1.81 -30.93 10.45
CA LYS A 397 1.87 -32.38 10.27
C LYS A 397 1.42 -33.11 11.55
#